data_c1c08c374d996d121a34e9eaf74d7033
#
_entry.id   c1c08c374d996d121a34e9eaf74d7033
#
_cell.length_a   1.000
_cell.length_b   1.000
_cell.length_c   1.000
_cell.angle_alpha   90.00
_cell.angle_beta   90.00
_cell.angle_gamma   90.00
#
_symmetry.space_group_name_H-M   'P 1'
#
loop_
_entity.id
_entity.type
_entity.pdbx_description
1 polymer ?
#
loop_
_entity_poly.entity_id
_entity_poly.type
_entity_poly.pdbx_seq_one_letter_code
_entity_poly.pdbx_strand_id
1 'polypeptide(L)'
;MRGSVFAHMKENAAKKNIWLDSVNGYIDHAHCLISLQKEQSISSVAQLIKGESSFWINKNHLTKNKFGWQDDYWAVGVSESHLRSVRKYIHDQEMHHAMTTFEEEINAFMTKYGWSLIRG
;
A
#
# COMPACT_ATOMS: atom_id res chain seq x y z
N MET A 1 14.52 -2.21 -7.64
CA MET A 1 14.21 -2.70 -6.29
C MET A 1 12.72 -2.62 -5.96
N ARG A 2 12.12 -1.43 -6.11
CA ARG A 2 10.68 -1.29 -5.77
C ARG A 2 9.79 -2.25 -6.55
N GLY A 3 10.03 -2.38 -7.85
CA GLY A 3 9.22 -3.27 -8.68
C GLY A 3 9.25 -4.72 -8.21
N SER A 4 10.41 -5.22 -7.80
CA SER A 4 10.51 -6.59 -7.31
C SER A 4 9.83 -6.77 -5.96
N VAL A 5 9.91 -5.77 -5.08
CA VAL A 5 9.22 -5.80 -3.79
C VAL A 5 7.71 -5.85 -3.99
N PHE A 6 7.18 -4.98 -4.83
CA PHE A 6 5.72 -4.92 -5.05
C PHE A 6 5.21 -6.18 -5.75
N ALA A 7 5.96 -6.72 -6.70
CA ALA A 7 5.60 -7.99 -7.33
C ALA A 7 5.55 -9.13 -6.31
N HIS A 8 6.54 -9.18 -5.42
CA HIS A 8 6.56 -10.18 -4.36
C HIS A 8 5.39 -10.02 -3.40
N MET A 9 5.07 -8.78 -3.02
CA MET A 9 3.93 -8.51 -2.12
C MET A 9 2.64 -9.05 -2.73
N LYS A 10 2.41 -8.79 -4.00
CA LYS A 10 1.20 -9.25 -4.69
C LYS A 10 1.14 -10.77 -4.78
N GLU A 11 2.24 -11.40 -5.13
CA GLU A 11 2.33 -12.86 -5.22
C GLU A 11 2.10 -13.52 -3.86
N ASN A 12 2.75 -13.02 -2.82
CA ASN A 12 2.61 -13.58 -1.49
C ASN A 12 1.21 -13.36 -0.91
N ALA A 13 0.61 -12.20 -1.17
CA ALA A 13 -0.76 -11.93 -0.74
C ALA A 13 -1.72 -12.96 -1.32
N ALA A 14 -1.58 -13.29 -2.61
CA ALA A 14 -2.43 -14.28 -3.25
C ALA A 14 -2.32 -15.65 -2.57
N LYS A 15 -1.11 -16.03 -2.15
CA LYS A 15 -0.89 -17.29 -1.44
C LYS A 15 -1.58 -17.33 -0.07
N LYS A 16 -1.85 -16.17 0.51
CA LYS A 16 -2.48 -16.05 1.83
C LYS A 16 -3.95 -15.66 1.74
N ASN A 17 -4.54 -15.80 0.56
CA ASN A 17 -5.94 -15.45 0.30
C ASN A 17 -6.24 -13.97 0.56
N ILE A 18 -5.27 -13.11 0.37
CA ILE A 18 -5.43 -11.67 0.41
C ILE A 18 -5.55 -11.16 -1.01
N TRP A 19 -6.64 -10.50 -1.34
CA TRP A 19 -6.83 -9.92 -2.65
C TRP A 19 -6.18 -8.55 -2.69
N LEU A 20 -4.92 -8.52 -3.09
CA LEU A 20 -4.17 -7.29 -3.30
C LEU A 20 -4.31 -6.89 -4.77
N ASP A 21 -5.30 -6.03 -5.04
CA ASP A 21 -5.63 -5.60 -6.40
C ASP A 21 -4.49 -4.81 -7.03
N SER A 22 -3.98 -3.83 -6.31
CA SER A 22 -2.94 -2.94 -6.81
C SER A 22 -2.00 -2.57 -5.70
N VAL A 23 -0.71 -2.48 -6.00
CA VAL A 23 0.30 -1.99 -5.07
C VAL A 23 1.35 -1.22 -5.85
N ASN A 24 1.68 -0.05 -5.35
CA ASN A 24 2.76 0.78 -5.89
C ASN A 24 3.13 1.80 -4.83
N GLY A 25 4.23 2.50 -5.05
CA GLY A 25 4.67 3.48 -4.08
C GLY A 25 5.85 4.27 -4.59
N TYR A 26 6.54 4.89 -3.64
CA TYR A 26 7.72 5.67 -3.94
C TYR A 26 8.81 5.33 -2.92
N ILE A 27 9.74 6.24 -2.66
CA ILE A 27 10.94 5.94 -1.86
C ILE A 27 10.59 5.52 -0.41
N ASP A 28 9.60 6.15 0.19
CA ASP A 28 9.34 6.03 1.62
C ASP A 28 7.96 5.48 2.01
N HIS A 29 7.16 5.06 1.02
CA HIS A 29 5.81 4.56 1.32
C HIS A 29 5.27 3.69 0.20
N ALA A 30 4.17 2.99 0.48
CA ALA A 30 3.45 2.18 -0.49
C ALA A 30 1.95 2.39 -0.31
N HIS A 31 1.24 2.32 -1.43
CA HIS A 31 -0.22 2.32 -1.45
C HIS A 31 -0.71 0.96 -1.92
N CYS A 32 -1.68 0.42 -1.22
CA CYS A 32 -2.27 -0.88 -1.55
C CYS A 32 -3.77 -0.72 -1.70
N LEU A 33 -4.32 -1.27 -2.77
CA LEU A 33 -5.76 -1.41 -2.95
C LEU A 33 -6.11 -2.86 -2.66
N ILE A 34 -6.89 -3.08 -1.61
CA ILE A 34 -7.18 -4.42 -1.10
C ILE A 34 -8.67 -4.65 -1.10
N SER A 35 -9.10 -5.84 -1.54
CA SER A 35 -10.47 -6.27 -1.39
C SER A 35 -10.54 -7.21 -0.19
N LEU A 36 -11.17 -6.76 0.89
CA LEU A 36 -11.29 -7.56 2.11
C LEU A 36 -12.36 -8.63 1.94
N GLN A 37 -12.03 -9.86 2.33
CA GLN A 37 -13.01 -10.92 2.44
C GLN A 37 -13.79 -10.79 3.74
N LYS A 38 -14.92 -11.48 3.82
CA LYS A 38 -15.85 -11.38 4.93
C LYS A 38 -15.22 -11.54 6.32
N GLU A 39 -14.25 -12.43 6.42
CA GLU A 39 -13.62 -12.75 7.70
C GLU A 39 -12.30 -12.02 7.95
N GLN A 40 -11.90 -11.14 7.04
CA GLN A 40 -10.65 -10.41 7.15
C GLN A 40 -10.87 -9.04 7.74
N SER A 41 -9.93 -8.60 8.60
CA SER A 41 -9.90 -7.22 9.06
C SER A 41 -8.76 -6.48 8.38
N ILE A 42 -8.91 -5.17 8.25
CA ILE A 42 -7.85 -4.34 7.67
C ILE A 42 -6.57 -4.44 8.51
N SER A 43 -6.71 -4.51 9.82
CA SER A 43 -5.58 -4.62 10.75
C SER A 43 -4.78 -5.91 10.52
N SER A 44 -5.47 -7.05 10.43
CA SER A 44 -4.81 -8.34 10.18
C SER A 44 -4.11 -8.37 8.83
N VAL A 45 -4.77 -7.88 7.79
CA VAL A 45 -4.22 -7.89 6.45
C VAL A 45 -3.00 -6.97 6.37
N ALA A 46 -3.08 -5.78 6.93
CA ALA A 46 -1.96 -4.85 6.95
C ALA A 46 -0.75 -5.45 7.67
N GLN A 47 -0.98 -6.11 8.80
CA GLN A 47 0.09 -6.73 9.57
C GLN A 47 0.77 -7.86 8.78
N LEU A 48 0.00 -8.68 8.09
CA LEU A 48 0.55 -9.76 7.27
C LEU A 48 1.37 -9.21 6.11
N ILE A 49 0.87 -8.20 5.41
CA ILE A 49 1.58 -7.59 4.29
C ILE A 49 2.88 -6.93 4.77
N LYS A 50 2.83 -6.17 5.85
CA LYS A 50 3.99 -5.48 6.40
C LYS A 50 5.05 -6.47 6.88
N GLY A 51 4.63 -7.48 7.63
CA GLY A 51 5.54 -8.47 8.18
C GLY A 51 6.23 -9.28 7.11
N GLU A 52 5.48 -9.79 6.15
CA GLU A 52 6.05 -10.61 5.09
C GLU A 52 6.97 -9.81 4.17
N SER A 53 6.57 -8.60 3.79
CA SER A 53 7.40 -7.78 2.91
C SER A 53 8.69 -7.33 3.60
N SER A 54 8.65 -6.98 4.87
CA SER A 54 9.86 -6.67 5.65
C SER A 54 10.80 -7.86 5.72
N PHE A 55 10.25 -9.03 6.02
CA PHE A 55 11.03 -10.26 6.08
C PHE A 55 11.73 -10.53 4.74
N TRP A 56 11.00 -10.43 3.64
CA TRP A 56 11.53 -10.70 2.31
C TRP A 56 12.62 -9.70 1.91
N ILE A 57 12.40 -8.41 2.19
CA ILE A 57 13.37 -7.36 1.91
C ILE A 57 14.67 -7.62 2.67
N ASN A 58 14.59 -7.96 3.95
CA ASN A 58 15.75 -8.21 4.77
C ASN A 58 16.47 -9.51 4.38
N LYS A 59 15.71 -10.55 4.07
CA LYS A 59 16.28 -11.84 3.65
C LYS A 59 17.09 -11.68 2.37
N ASN A 60 16.65 -10.84 1.45
CA ASN A 60 17.31 -10.62 0.17
C ASN A 60 18.28 -9.44 0.18
N HIS A 61 18.49 -8.83 1.34
CA HIS A 61 19.45 -7.73 1.52
C HIS A 61 19.21 -6.59 0.53
N LEU A 62 17.95 -6.22 0.32
CA LEU A 62 17.58 -5.19 -0.65
C LEU A 62 17.84 -3.78 -0.14
N THR A 63 18.03 -3.61 1.15
CA THR A 63 18.35 -2.31 1.76
C THR A 63 19.68 -2.40 2.49
N LYS A 64 20.34 -1.26 2.63
CA LYS A 64 21.66 -1.18 3.29
C LYS A 64 21.57 -1.58 4.76
N ASN A 65 20.54 -1.10 5.44
CA ASN A 65 20.32 -1.40 6.86
C ASN A 65 19.07 -2.27 6.99
N LYS A 66 18.81 -2.78 8.19
CA LYS A 66 17.60 -3.56 8.44
C LYS A 66 16.38 -2.72 8.11
N PHE A 67 15.49 -3.29 7.34
CA PHE A 67 14.26 -2.64 6.89
C PHE A 67 13.10 -2.95 7.84
N GLY A 68 12.23 -1.96 8.06
CA GLY A 68 10.97 -2.13 8.76
C GLY A 68 10.00 -1.04 8.33
N TRP A 69 8.73 -1.41 8.21
CA TRP A 69 7.69 -0.42 7.98
C TRP A 69 7.39 0.32 9.27
N GLN A 70 6.87 1.55 9.15
CA GLN A 70 6.35 2.25 10.33
C GLN A 70 5.15 1.48 10.90
N ASP A 71 4.92 1.62 12.19
CA ASP A 71 3.80 0.94 12.84
C ASP A 71 2.45 1.42 12.32
N ASP A 72 2.34 2.72 12.07
CA ASP A 72 1.10 3.32 11.60
C ASP A 72 0.87 3.09 10.12
N TYR A 73 -0.40 3.07 9.74
CA TYR A 73 -0.83 3.09 8.36
C TYR A 73 -2.14 3.87 8.25
N TRP A 74 -2.45 4.31 7.04
CA TRP A 74 -3.72 4.96 6.75
C TRP A 74 -4.58 4.02 5.93
N ALA A 75 -5.85 3.93 6.29
CA ALA A 75 -6.79 3.10 5.55
C ALA A 75 -8.11 3.85 5.35
N VAL A 76 -8.66 3.73 4.16
CA VAL A 76 -9.96 4.32 3.80
C VAL A 76 -10.74 3.32 2.97
N GLY A 77 -12.06 3.38 3.07
CA GLY A 77 -12.92 2.58 2.22
C GLY A 77 -13.03 3.18 0.83
N VAL A 78 -13.07 2.33 -0.18
CA VAL A 78 -13.19 2.76 -1.57
C VAL A 78 -14.50 2.19 -2.13
N SER A 79 -15.39 3.07 -2.61
CA SER A 79 -16.61 2.61 -3.26
C SER A 79 -16.28 2.03 -4.63
N GLU A 80 -17.15 1.15 -5.12
CA GLU A 80 -16.98 0.51 -6.42
C GLU A 80 -16.85 1.53 -7.55
N SER A 81 -17.59 2.64 -7.45
CA SER A 81 -17.54 3.70 -8.46
C SER A 81 -16.20 4.41 -8.55
N HIS A 82 -15.36 4.32 -7.50
CA HIS A 82 -14.05 4.97 -7.46
C HIS A 82 -12.88 4.02 -7.74
N LEU A 83 -13.13 2.72 -7.92
CA LEU A 83 -12.05 1.74 -8.07
C LEU A 83 -11.11 2.07 -9.22
N ARG A 84 -11.65 2.43 -10.37
CA ARG A 84 -10.84 2.76 -11.54
C ARG A 84 -9.90 3.94 -11.27
N SER A 85 -10.44 4.98 -10.66
CA SER A 85 -9.65 6.17 -10.31
C SER A 85 -8.55 5.85 -9.32
N VAL A 86 -8.85 5.04 -8.31
CA VAL A 86 -7.88 4.66 -7.29
C VAL A 86 -6.78 3.77 -7.87
N ARG A 87 -7.13 2.83 -8.75
CA ARG A 87 -6.14 2.00 -9.44
C ARG A 87 -5.16 2.85 -10.23
N LYS A 88 -5.69 3.82 -10.97
CA LYS A 88 -4.85 4.73 -11.76
C LYS A 88 -3.96 5.56 -10.86
N TYR A 89 -4.50 6.07 -9.76
CA TYR A 89 -3.74 6.86 -8.80
C TYR A 89 -2.56 6.05 -8.23
N ILE A 90 -2.80 4.82 -7.86
CA ILE A 90 -1.75 3.94 -7.33
C ILE A 90 -0.71 3.63 -8.41
N HIS A 91 -1.16 3.35 -9.61
CA HIS A 91 -0.27 3.06 -10.73
C HIS A 91 0.67 4.23 -11.05
N ASP A 92 0.20 5.46 -10.89
CA ASP A 92 0.94 6.67 -11.26
C ASP A 92 1.73 7.28 -10.10
N GLN A 93 2.06 6.51 -9.07
CA GLN A 93 2.70 7.02 -7.85
C GLN A 93 4.02 7.76 -8.10
N GLU A 94 4.86 7.26 -8.96
CA GLU A 94 6.15 7.92 -9.24
C GLU A 94 5.95 9.31 -9.83
N MET A 95 4.95 9.45 -10.70
CA MET A 95 4.63 10.73 -11.31
C MET A 95 4.14 11.74 -10.27
N HIS A 96 3.26 11.30 -9.37
CA HIS A 96 2.73 12.17 -8.32
C HIS A 96 3.85 12.68 -7.40
N HIS A 97 4.76 11.82 -7.01
CA HIS A 97 5.84 12.18 -6.10
C HIS A 97 6.91 13.07 -6.71
N ALA A 98 7.00 13.11 -8.02
CA ALA A 98 7.92 14.03 -8.68
C ALA A 98 7.48 15.48 -8.48
N MET A 99 6.22 15.72 -8.10
CA MET A 99 5.64 17.06 -8.05
C MET A 99 5.13 17.48 -6.68
N THR A 100 4.88 16.54 -5.76
CA THR A 100 4.28 16.85 -4.45
C THR A 100 4.95 16.03 -3.34
N THR A 101 4.81 16.53 -2.09
CA THR A 101 5.22 15.74 -0.93
C THR A 101 4.15 14.68 -0.63
N PHE A 102 4.55 13.65 0.13
CA PHE A 102 3.63 12.61 0.57
C PHE A 102 2.43 13.18 1.34
N GLU A 103 2.70 14.12 2.25
CA GLU A 103 1.63 14.73 3.05
C GLU A 103 0.66 15.52 2.18
N GLU A 104 1.18 16.32 1.24
CA GLU A 104 0.33 17.06 0.31
C GLU A 104 -0.52 16.13 -0.54
N GLU A 105 0.08 15.03 -0.99
CA GLU A 105 -0.61 14.01 -1.78
C GLU A 105 -1.78 13.40 -1.01
N ILE A 106 -1.53 12.99 0.23
CA ILE A 106 -2.56 12.37 1.07
C ILE A 106 -3.71 13.36 1.33
N ASN A 107 -3.40 14.61 1.64
CA ASN A 107 -4.42 15.62 1.89
C ASN A 107 -5.27 15.87 0.65
N ALA A 108 -4.66 15.98 -0.51
CA ALA A 108 -5.38 16.17 -1.77
C ALA A 108 -6.28 14.98 -2.09
N PHE A 109 -5.77 13.78 -1.87
CA PHE A 109 -6.51 12.54 -2.11
C PHE A 109 -7.72 12.42 -1.18
N MET A 110 -7.52 12.69 0.11
CA MET A 110 -8.60 12.65 1.10
C MET A 110 -9.69 13.68 0.77
N THR A 111 -9.28 14.90 0.39
CA THR A 111 -10.21 15.95 0.01
C THR A 111 -11.01 15.57 -1.24
N LYS A 112 -10.34 15.05 -2.26
CA LYS A 112 -10.98 14.68 -3.53
C LYS A 112 -12.10 13.66 -3.33
N TYR A 113 -11.88 12.67 -2.47
CA TYR A 113 -12.83 11.58 -2.27
C TYR A 113 -13.69 11.76 -1.01
N GLY A 114 -13.51 12.86 -0.28
CA GLY A 114 -14.28 13.14 0.93
C GLY A 114 -14.00 12.14 2.05
N TRP A 115 -12.80 11.58 2.11
CA TRP A 115 -12.44 10.58 3.09
C TRP A 115 -11.83 11.19 4.34
N SER A 116 -12.01 10.48 5.46
CA SER A 116 -11.36 10.80 6.72
C SER A 116 -10.23 9.83 6.99
N LEU A 117 -9.21 10.31 7.69
CA LEU A 117 -8.08 9.48 8.05
C LEU A 117 -8.48 8.44 9.10
N ILE A 118 -8.09 7.17 8.85
CA ILE A 118 -8.22 6.09 9.81
C ILE A 118 -6.81 5.64 10.16
N ARG A 119 -6.48 5.69 11.45
CA ARG A 119 -5.19 5.23 11.94
C ARG A 119 -5.30 3.85 12.54
N GLY A 120 -4.39 2.98 12.11
CA GLY A 120 -4.35 1.61 12.59
C GLY A 120 -3.33 1.36 13.67
#